data_febc3c151f96398858d23cb5397a9254
#
_entry.id   febc3c151f96398858d23cb5397a9254
#
_cell.length_a   1.000
_cell.length_b   1.000
_cell.length_c   1.000
_cell.angle_alpha   90.00
_cell.angle_beta   90.00
_cell.angle_gamma   90.00
#
_symmetry.space_group_name_H-M   'P 1'
#
loop_
_entity.id
_entity.type
_entity.pdbx_description
1 polymer ?
#
loop_
_entity_poly.entity_id
_entity_poly.type
_entity_poly.pdbx_seq_one_letter_code
_entity_poly.pdbx_strand_id
1 'polypeptide(L)'
;MAEIKRHEIKYIISLREAELLKYRLRALLRPDPHVRADGSYFIRSLYFDDTDYRAYHEKIAGVKERTKYRIRFYNMDDSRITLEKKSKDGDFSGKESVRISRELAEAFLTGGEALRDTEEHARELARLRQNGWKPAVLVDYVRYPFVYPTGNVRVTIDTELRTAPFKTNLFDDRALTVPVLDEGEAVLEVKYDAFLPAPVRALLEGVTKQRCAVSKYTKCLDILE
;
A
#
# COMPACT_ATOMS: atom_id res chain seq x y z
N MET A 1 21.85 1.56 -19.23
CA MET A 1 21.22 2.74 -18.58
C MET A 1 21.47 2.62 -17.10
N ALA A 2 21.96 3.67 -16.43
CA ALA A 2 22.16 3.64 -14.98
C ALA A 2 20.81 3.46 -14.31
N GLU A 3 20.70 2.48 -13.42
CA GLU A 3 19.48 2.19 -12.66
C GLU A 3 19.22 3.34 -11.68
N ILE A 4 18.12 4.05 -11.84
CA ILE A 4 17.78 5.20 -11.00
C ILE A 4 17.33 4.68 -9.64
N LYS A 5 18.14 4.89 -8.62
CA LYS A 5 17.80 4.53 -7.23
C LYS A 5 16.66 5.43 -6.73
N ARG A 6 15.50 4.83 -6.46
CA ARG A 6 14.34 5.54 -5.93
C ARG A 6 14.37 5.58 -4.40
N HIS A 7 14.31 6.76 -3.84
CA HIS A 7 14.23 6.97 -2.40
C HIS A 7 12.77 6.88 -1.92
N GLU A 8 12.56 6.28 -0.75
CA GLU A 8 11.25 6.19 -0.07
C GLU A 8 11.47 6.51 1.41
N ILE A 9 10.87 7.60 1.90
CA ILE A 9 10.95 8.02 3.29
C ILE A 9 9.54 8.09 3.84
N LYS A 10 9.35 7.62 5.09
CA LYS A 10 8.06 7.63 5.79
C LYS A 10 8.18 8.30 7.14
N TYR A 11 7.09 8.96 7.54
CA TYR A 11 6.95 9.63 8.81
C TYR A 11 5.56 9.38 9.39
N ILE A 12 5.46 9.25 10.71
CA ILE A 12 4.20 9.49 11.42
C ILE A 12 4.11 10.99 11.67
N ILE A 13 2.96 11.56 11.35
CA ILE A 13 2.64 12.96 11.54
C ILE A 13 1.25 13.09 12.19
N SER A 14 0.99 14.20 12.86
CA SER A 14 -0.35 14.46 13.37
C SER A 14 -1.34 14.79 12.24
N LEU A 15 -2.64 14.56 12.47
CA LEU A 15 -3.69 14.97 11.50
C LEU A 15 -3.67 16.47 11.25
N ARG A 16 -3.33 17.29 12.28
CA ARG A 16 -3.16 18.74 12.12
C ARG A 16 -2.05 19.08 11.13
N GLU A 17 -0.89 18.43 11.25
CA GLU A 17 0.22 18.58 10.30
C GLU A 17 -0.16 18.07 8.92
N ALA A 18 -0.91 16.96 8.83
CA ALA A 18 -1.41 16.41 7.58
C ALA A 18 -2.30 17.40 6.83
N GLU A 19 -3.24 18.10 7.54
CA GLU A 19 -4.10 19.12 6.93
C GLU A 19 -3.29 20.33 6.44
N LEU A 20 -2.39 20.84 7.27
CA LEU A 20 -1.51 21.94 6.89
C LEU A 20 -0.65 21.57 5.67
N LEU A 21 -0.11 20.36 5.66
CA LEU A 21 0.74 19.89 4.58
C LEU A 21 -0.07 19.68 3.28
N LYS A 22 -1.30 19.15 3.33
CA LYS A 22 -2.19 19.06 2.18
C LYS A 22 -2.43 20.45 1.55
N TYR A 23 -2.69 21.44 2.38
CA TYR A 23 -2.86 22.83 1.92
C TYR A 23 -1.61 23.35 1.22
N ARG A 24 -0.43 23.19 1.82
CA ARG A 24 0.86 23.64 1.25
C ARG A 24 1.19 22.89 -0.05
N LEU A 25 1.00 21.59 -0.09
CA LEU A 25 1.31 20.79 -1.27
C LEU A 25 0.45 21.15 -2.47
N ARG A 26 -0.82 21.50 -2.28
CA ARG A 26 -1.72 21.95 -3.35
C ARG A 26 -1.23 23.23 -4.05
N ALA A 27 -0.42 24.05 -3.39
CA ALA A 27 0.11 25.27 -3.99
C ALA A 27 1.17 25.01 -5.07
N LEU A 28 1.84 23.85 -5.05
CA LEU A 28 2.95 23.54 -5.96
C LEU A 28 2.76 22.20 -6.69
N LEU A 29 2.26 21.18 -6.01
CA LEU A 29 2.13 19.83 -6.55
C LEU A 29 0.73 19.64 -7.14
N ARG A 30 0.66 18.82 -8.18
CA ARG A 30 -0.62 18.42 -8.77
C ARG A 30 -1.19 17.21 -8.02
N PRO A 31 -2.51 17.12 -7.85
CA PRO A 31 -3.14 15.89 -7.39
C PRO A 31 -2.92 14.78 -8.45
N ASP A 32 -2.94 13.53 -8.01
CA ASP A 32 -2.97 12.38 -8.93
C ASP A 32 -4.27 12.46 -9.77
N PRO A 33 -4.24 12.20 -11.08
CA PRO A 33 -5.42 12.33 -11.96
C PRO A 33 -6.58 11.39 -11.61
N HIS A 34 -6.36 10.39 -10.76
CA HIS A 34 -7.38 9.40 -10.37
C HIS A 34 -8.08 9.70 -9.04
N VAL A 35 -7.80 10.84 -8.41
CA VAL A 35 -8.45 11.21 -7.15
C VAL A 35 -9.92 11.61 -7.35
N ARG A 36 -10.71 11.42 -6.29
CA ARG A 36 -12.07 11.94 -6.21
C ARG A 36 -12.06 13.48 -6.07
N ALA A 37 -13.23 14.09 -6.04
CA ALA A 37 -13.40 15.55 -5.94
C ALA A 37 -12.75 16.15 -4.67
N ASP A 38 -12.64 15.39 -3.59
CA ASP A 38 -11.97 15.79 -2.35
C ASP A 38 -10.42 15.70 -2.42
N GLY A 39 -9.88 15.24 -3.54
CA GLY A 39 -8.44 15.08 -3.75
C GLY A 39 -7.88 13.80 -3.14
N SER A 40 -8.72 12.86 -2.77
CA SER A 40 -8.33 11.57 -2.18
C SER A 40 -8.80 10.37 -2.98
N TYR A 41 -8.39 9.19 -2.58
CA TYR A 41 -9.04 7.93 -2.90
C TYR A 41 -8.93 6.94 -1.74
N PHE A 42 -9.97 6.15 -1.56
CA PHE A 42 -9.95 5.03 -0.63
C PHE A 42 -9.18 3.86 -1.24
N ILE A 43 -8.40 3.16 -0.43
CA ILE A 43 -7.65 1.99 -0.86
C ILE A 43 -7.98 0.83 0.06
N ARG A 44 -8.43 -0.27 -0.53
CA ARG A 44 -8.53 -1.56 0.14
C ARG A 44 -7.50 -2.52 -0.42
N SER A 45 -6.79 -3.21 0.46
CA SER A 45 -5.82 -4.23 0.08
C SER A 45 -5.96 -5.43 1.00
N LEU A 46 -5.93 -6.63 0.42
CA LEU A 46 -5.78 -7.88 1.16
C LEU A 46 -4.35 -8.37 0.96
N TYR A 47 -3.59 -8.44 2.04
CA TYR A 47 -2.23 -8.95 2.03
C TYR A 47 -2.22 -10.46 2.24
N PHE A 48 -1.18 -11.09 1.69
CA PHE A 48 -0.94 -12.53 1.80
C PHE A 48 0.36 -12.78 2.57
N ASP A 49 0.38 -13.89 3.29
CA ASP A 49 1.57 -14.44 3.93
C ASP A 49 1.46 -15.98 3.97
N ASP A 50 2.51 -16.65 4.36
CA ASP A 50 2.45 -18.09 4.61
C ASP A 50 1.89 -18.39 6.02
N THR A 51 1.89 -19.67 6.39
CA THR A 51 1.36 -20.12 7.68
C THR A 51 2.16 -19.60 8.87
N ASP A 52 3.46 -19.36 8.65
CA ASP A 52 4.39 -18.94 9.70
C ASP A 52 4.63 -17.42 9.69
N TYR A 53 3.81 -16.67 8.94
CA TYR A 53 3.94 -15.21 8.78
C TYR A 53 5.36 -14.78 8.36
N ARG A 54 5.96 -15.50 7.42
CA ARG A 54 7.34 -15.27 6.99
C ARG A 54 7.57 -13.86 6.47
N ALA A 55 6.67 -13.32 5.62
CA ALA A 55 6.82 -11.97 5.09
C ALA A 55 6.70 -10.88 6.17
N TYR A 56 5.96 -11.16 7.25
CA TYR A 56 5.93 -10.33 8.45
C TYR A 56 7.28 -10.37 9.16
N HIS A 57 7.77 -11.56 9.54
CA HIS A 57 9.03 -11.72 10.27
C HIS A 57 10.23 -11.21 9.48
N GLU A 58 10.32 -11.48 8.18
CA GLU A 58 11.35 -10.93 7.29
C GLU A 58 11.35 -9.39 7.28
N LYS A 59 10.15 -8.77 7.34
CA LYS A 59 10.04 -7.30 7.41
C LYS A 59 10.50 -6.75 8.75
N ILE A 60 10.14 -7.38 9.87
CA ILE A 60 10.54 -6.97 11.22
C ILE A 60 12.05 -7.15 11.39
N ALA A 61 12.59 -8.29 10.99
CA ALA A 61 14.02 -8.61 11.07
C ALA A 61 14.88 -7.81 10.06
N GLY A 62 14.27 -7.06 9.14
CA GLY A 62 15.01 -6.28 8.17
C GLY A 62 15.73 -7.11 7.10
N VAL A 63 15.28 -8.36 6.85
CA VAL A 63 15.87 -9.25 5.85
C VAL A 63 15.97 -8.54 4.50
N LYS A 64 17.10 -8.68 3.81
CA LYS A 64 17.38 -7.96 2.54
C LYS A 64 16.47 -8.44 1.43
N GLU A 65 16.36 -9.75 1.23
CA GLU A 65 15.49 -10.36 0.21
C GLU A 65 14.14 -10.68 0.82
N ARG A 66 13.09 -10.05 0.31
CA ARG A 66 11.73 -10.30 0.76
C ARG A 66 10.71 -9.97 -0.30
N THR A 67 9.60 -10.70 -0.25
CA THR A 67 8.49 -10.52 -1.18
C THR A 67 7.19 -10.33 -0.41
N LYS A 68 6.30 -9.50 -0.95
CA LYS A 68 4.93 -9.29 -0.44
C LYS A 68 3.94 -9.35 -1.58
N TYR A 69 2.84 -10.03 -1.35
CA TYR A 69 1.73 -10.09 -2.27
C TYR A 69 0.51 -9.43 -1.68
N ARG A 70 -0.30 -8.81 -2.55
CA ARG A 70 -1.61 -8.29 -2.15
C ARG A 70 -2.54 -8.18 -3.36
N ILE A 71 -3.83 -8.35 -3.11
CA ILE A 71 -4.90 -7.90 -4.00
C ILE A 71 -5.28 -6.49 -3.58
N ARG A 72 -5.49 -5.59 -4.55
CA ARG A 72 -5.82 -4.19 -4.29
C ARG A 72 -6.83 -3.65 -5.27
N PHE A 73 -7.74 -2.81 -4.76
CA PHE A 73 -8.63 -1.97 -5.55
C PHE A 73 -8.89 -0.64 -4.85
N TYR A 74 -9.58 0.27 -5.53
CA TYR A 74 -9.73 1.66 -5.12
C TYR A 74 -11.19 2.04 -5.06
N ASN A 75 -11.59 2.88 -4.09
CA ASN A 75 -12.94 3.44 -3.95
C ASN A 75 -14.06 2.41 -3.93
N MET A 76 -13.78 1.20 -3.48
CA MET A 76 -14.68 0.04 -3.54
C MET A 76 -15.16 -0.28 -4.97
N ASP A 77 -14.42 0.17 -5.99
CA ASP A 77 -14.68 -0.14 -7.39
C ASP A 77 -13.95 -1.43 -7.77
N ASP A 78 -14.70 -2.50 -7.95
CA ASP A 78 -14.21 -3.83 -8.32
C ASP A 78 -13.99 -4.01 -9.84
N SER A 79 -14.29 -2.97 -10.63
CA SER A 79 -13.99 -2.98 -12.07
C SER A 79 -12.48 -3.01 -12.36
N ARG A 80 -11.65 -2.63 -11.38
CA ARG A 80 -10.19 -2.60 -11.51
C ARG A 80 -9.50 -3.17 -10.28
N ILE A 81 -9.43 -4.48 -10.20
CA ILE A 81 -8.72 -5.22 -9.17
C ILE A 81 -7.32 -5.57 -9.67
N THR A 82 -6.31 -5.41 -8.83
CA THR A 82 -4.91 -5.75 -9.16
C THR A 82 -4.32 -6.72 -8.14
N LEU A 83 -3.67 -7.76 -8.63
CA LEU A 83 -2.70 -8.55 -7.87
C LEU A 83 -1.34 -7.87 -7.98
N GLU A 84 -0.74 -7.53 -6.87
CA GLU A 84 0.56 -6.87 -6.82
C GLU A 84 1.57 -7.73 -6.06
N LYS A 85 2.74 -7.91 -6.66
CA LYS A 85 3.93 -8.47 -6.03
C LYS A 85 4.95 -7.36 -5.84
N LYS A 86 5.40 -7.17 -4.63
CA LYS A 86 6.51 -6.26 -4.31
C LYS A 86 7.68 -7.07 -3.79
N SER A 87 8.76 -7.09 -4.53
CA SER A 87 10.04 -7.68 -4.14
C SER A 87 11.00 -6.59 -3.65
N LYS A 88 11.86 -6.96 -2.73
CA LYS A 88 13.01 -6.17 -2.31
C LYS A 88 14.21 -7.10 -2.22
N ASP A 89 15.33 -6.65 -2.79
CA ASP A 89 16.64 -7.30 -2.68
C ASP A 89 17.66 -6.21 -2.37
N GLY A 90 18.11 -6.17 -1.14
CA GLY A 90 18.97 -5.11 -0.62
C GLY A 90 18.38 -3.71 -0.85
N ASP A 91 19.00 -2.93 -1.70
CA ASP A 91 18.56 -1.58 -2.11
C ASP A 91 17.56 -1.59 -3.29
N PHE A 92 17.46 -2.70 -4.00
CA PHE A 92 16.59 -2.84 -5.16
C PHE A 92 15.15 -3.13 -4.73
N SER A 93 14.19 -2.54 -5.44
CA SER A 93 12.77 -2.79 -5.22
C SER A 93 12.07 -3.01 -6.56
N GLY A 94 11.54 -4.21 -6.75
CA GLY A 94 10.67 -4.54 -7.87
C GLY A 94 9.20 -4.41 -7.51
N LYS A 95 8.37 -4.06 -8.50
CA LYS A 95 6.92 -4.13 -8.41
C LYS A 95 6.36 -4.69 -9.69
N GLU A 96 5.67 -5.79 -9.58
CA GLU A 96 4.85 -6.38 -10.63
C GLU A 96 3.38 -6.16 -10.28
N SER A 97 2.55 -5.90 -11.27
CA SER A 97 1.13 -5.64 -11.05
C SER A 97 0.32 -6.18 -12.22
N VAL A 98 -0.64 -6.99 -11.91
CA VAL A 98 -1.47 -7.70 -12.87
C VAL A 98 -2.93 -7.42 -12.57
N ARG A 99 -3.74 -7.12 -13.60
CA ARG A 99 -5.18 -6.95 -13.44
C ARG A 99 -5.86 -8.32 -13.38
N ILE A 100 -6.73 -8.51 -12.41
CA ILE A 100 -7.52 -9.75 -12.23
C ILE A 100 -9.01 -9.40 -12.18
N SER A 101 -9.87 -10.36 -12.51
CA SER A 101 -11.31 -10.20 -12.33
C SER A 101 -11.73 -10.41 -10.88
N ARG A 102 -12.95 -9.99 -10.54
CA ARG A 102 -13.54 -10.25 -9.22
C ARG A 102 -13.72 -11.74 -9.00
N GLU A 103 -14.20 -12.46 -10.00
CA GLU A 103 -14.43 -13.91 -9.93
C GLU A 103 -13.12 -14.65 -9.63
N LEU A 104 -12.03 -14.23 -10.28
CA LEU A 104 -10.71 -14.81 -10.04
C LEU A 104 -10.19 -14.50 -8.63
N ALA A 105 -10.40 -13.28 -8.14
CA ALA A 105 -10.07 -12.92 -6.76
C ALA A 105 -10.87 -13.74 -5.74
N GLU A 106 -12.19 -13.87 -5.92
CA GLU A 106 -13.06 -14.66 -5.05
C GLU A 106 -12.70 -16.16 -5.09
N ALA A 107 -12.42 -16.72 -6.28
CA ALA A 107 -11.98 -18.09 -6.43
C ALA A 107 -10.65 -18.36 -5.71
N PHE A 108 -9.73 -17.41 -5.76
CA PHE A 108 -8.47 -17.51 -5.01
C PHE A 108 -8.71 -17.52 -3.50
N LEU A 109 -9.61 -16.68 -3.00
CA LEU A 109 -9.93 -16.59 -1.58
C LEU A 109 -10.65 -17.83 -1.04
N THR A 110 -11.56 -18.38 -1.82
CA THR A 110 -12.39 -19.55 -1.44
C THR A 110 -11.77 -20.90 -1.79
N GLY A 111 -10.77 -20.91 -2.65
CA GLY A 111 -10.17 -22.15 -3.16
C GLY A 111 -10.96 -22.80 -4.30
N GLY A 112 -11.76 -22.03 -5.00
CA GLY A 112 -12.62 -22.49 -6.07
C GLY A 112 -11.88 -23.01 -7.31
N GLU A 113 -12.62 -23.70 -8.19
CA GLU A 113 -12.11 -24.34 -9.41
C GLU A 113 -11.66 -23.36 -10.50
N ALA A 114 -12.10 -22.10 -10.45
CA ALA A 114 -11.70 -21.07 -11.42
C ALA A 114 -10.19 -20.82 -11.46
N LEU A 115 -9.44 -21.26 -10.43
CA LEU A 115 -7.97 -21.27 -10.44
C LEU A 115 -7.36 -22.30 -11.42
N ARG A 116 -8.17 -23.12 -12.05
CA ARG A 116 -7.75 -24.08 -13.10
C ARG A 116 -7.76 -23.47 -14.49
N ASP A 117 -8.19 -22.21 -14.63
CA ASP A 117 -8.26 -21.54 -15.91
C ASP A 117 -6.86 -21.33 -16.52
N THR A 118 -6.81 -21.29 -17.85
CA THR A 118 -5.56 -21.25 -18.63
C THR A 118 -4.91 -19.86 -18.66
N GLU A 119 -5.53 -18.85 -18.08
CA GLU A 119 -4.99 -17.51 -18.04
C GLU A 119 -3.72 -17.42 -17.16
N GLU A 120 -2.74 -16.65 -17.61
CA GLU A 120 -1.45 -16.46 -16.93
C GLU A 120 -1.62 -16.01 -15.47
N HIS A 121 -2.65 -15.20 -15.20
CA HIS A 121 -2.95 -14.65 -13.88
C HIS A 121 -3.55 -15.67 -12.92
N ALA A 122 -4.37 -16.59 -13.44
CA ALA A 122 -4.86 -17.73 -12.68
C ALA A 122 -3.69 -18.65 -12.27
N ARG A 123 -2.70 -18.84 -13.14
CA ARG A 123 -1.50 -19.62 -12.83
C ARG A 123 -0.65 -18.97 -11.73
N GLU A 124 -0.50 -17.63 -11.73
CA GLU A 124 0.25 -16.94 -10.67
C GLU A 124 -0.45 -17.11 -9.31
N LEU A 125 -1.77 -16.94 -9.24
CA LEU A 125 -2.54 -17.18 -8.04
C LEU A 125 -2.48 -18.62 -7.56
N ALA A 126 -2.57 -19.59 -8.49
CA ALA A 126 -2.41 -21.00 -8.18
C ALA A 126 -1.02 -21.31 -7.60
N ARG A 127 0.04 -20.73 -8.18
CA ARG A 127 1.42 -20.85 -7.65
C ARG A 127 1.56 -20.27 -6.25
N LEU A 128 0.96 -19.11 -5.99
CA LEU A 128 0.95 -18.51 -4.64
C LEU A 128 0.37 -19.51 -3.64
N ARG A 129 -0.76 -20.10 -3.97
CA ARG A 129 -1.42 -21.09 -3.11
C ARG A 129 -0.59 -22.33 -2.90
N GLN A 130 -0.02 -22.91 -3.98
CA GLN A 130 0.86 -24.07 -3.91
C GLN A 130 2.10 -23.81 -3.04
N ASN A 131 2.60 -22.57 -3.04
CA ASN A 131 3.72 -22.14 -2.21
C ASN A 131 3.30 -21.75 -0.77
N GLY A 132 2.07 -22.07 -0.34
CA GLY A 132 1.59 -21.85 1.00
C GLY A 132 1.11 -20.42 1.32
N TRP A 133 1.09 -19.53 0.32
CA TRP A 133 0.57 -18.17 0.53
C TRP A 133 -0.95 -18.19 0.69
N LYS A 134 -1.43 -17.54 1.72
CA LYS A 134 -2.84 -17.42 2.07
C LYS A 134 -3.17 -15.99 2.45
N PRO A 135 -4.46 -15.60 2.40
CA PRO A 135 -4.90 -14.31 2.94
C PRO A 135 -4.49 -14.16 4.40
N ALA A 136 -3.90 -13.02 4.75
CA ALA A 136 -3.43 -12.73 6.11
C ALA A 136 -4.22 -11.59 6.76
N VAL A 137 -4.28 -10.42 6.14
CA VAL A 137 -4.91 -9.24 6.73
C VAL A 137 -5.47 -8.27 5.69
N LEU A 138 -6.64 -7.72 5.97
CA LEU A 138 -7.24 -6.64 5.21
C LEU A 138 -6.71 -5.30 5.72
N VAL A 139 -6.38 -4.41 4.80
CA VAL A 139 -5.81 -3.08 5.07
C VAL A 139 -6.55 -2.02 4.27
N ASP A 140 -7.19 -1.12 4.98
CA ASP A 140 -7.94 0.02 4.45
C ASP A 140 -7.27 1.34 4.84
N TYR A 141 -7.32 2.32 3.95
CA TYR A 141 -6.90 3.68 4.26
C TYR A 141 -7.36 4.69 3.20
N VAL A 142 -7.44 5.96 3.58
CA VAL A 142 -7.67 7.08 2.68
C VAL A 142 -6.33 7.71 2.31
N ARG A 143 -6.07 7.93 1.02
CA ARG A 143 -4.82 8.49 0.50
C ARG A 143 -5.04 9.82 -0.21
N TYR A 144 -4.24 10.82 0.16
CA TYR A 144 -4.11 12.09 -0.53
C TYR A 144 -2.76 12.11 -1.28
N PRO A 145 -2.76 11.87 -2.60
CA PRO A 145 -1.55 11.80 -3.41
C PRO A 145 -1.26 13.12 -4.12
N PHE A 146 0.01 13.52 -4.11
CA PHE A 146 0.52 14.70 -4.79
C PHE A 146 1.73 14.30 -5.64
N VAL A 147 1.83 14.84 -6.84
CA VAL A 147 2.91 14.55 -7.78
C VAL A 147 3.62 15.82 -8.23
N TYR A 148 4.93 15.73 -8.35
CA TYR A 148 5.78 16.78 -8.90
C TYR A 148 6.71 16.16 -9.94
N PRO A 149 6.66 16.62 -11.23
CA PRO A 149 7.36 15.93 -12.32
C PRO A 149 8.88 15.90 -12.15
N THR A 150 9.48 17.02 -11.73
CA THR A 150 10.93 17.10 -11.54
C THR A 150 11.36 16.18 -10.38
N GLY A 151 12.30 15.28 -10.64
CA GLY A 151 12.75 14.28 -9.68
C GLY A 151 11.75 13.16 -9.43
N ASN A 152 10.69 13.04 -10.26
CA ASN A 152 9.64 12.01 -10.14
C ASN A 152 9.10 11.92 -8.71
N VAL A 153 8.85 13.09 -8.08
CA VAL A 153 8.43 13.15 -6.68
C VAL A 153 6.98 12.74 -6.54
N ARG A 154 6.71 11.87 -5.60
CA ARG A 154 5.37 11.56 -5.13
C ARG A 154 5.31 11.70 -3.62
N VAL A 155 4.47 12.60 -3.15
CA VAL A 155 4.13 12.78 -1.74
C VAL A 155 2.75 12.20 -1.52
N THR A 156 2.58 11.34 -0.53
CA THR A 156 1.27 10.80 -0.16
C THR A 156 1.05 10.96 1.34
N ILE A 157 -0.15 11.37 1.71
CA ILE A 157 -0.61 11.41 3.09
C ILE A 157 -1.72 10.36 3.21
N ASP A 158 -1.49 9.37 4.06
CA ASP A 158 -2.43 8.27 4.31
C ASP A 158 -3.04 8.47 5.70
N THR A 159 -4.36 8.57 5.73
CA THR A 159 -5.18 8.72 6.94
C THR A 159 -6.11 7.53 7.10
N GLU A 160 -6.74 7.43 8.25
CA GLU A 160 -7.75 6.40 8.52
C GLU A 160 -7.24 4.99 8.21
N LEU A 161 -6.00 4.68 8.62
CA LEU A 161 -5.48 3.32 8.48
C LEU A 161 -6.27 2.38 9.38
N ARG A 162 -6.92 1.41 8.77
CA ARG A 162 -7.81 0.45 9.43
C ARG A 162 -7.49 -0.97 8.98
N THR A 163 -7.86 -1.94 9.79
CA THR A 163 -7.63 -3.36 9.51
C THR A 163 -8.83 -4.22 9.88
N ALA A 164 -8.89 -5.40 9.28
CA ALA A 164 -9.80 -6.47 9.64
C ALA A 164 -9.14 -7.84 9.37
N PRO A 165 -9.59 -8.92 10.05
CA PRO A 165 -9.14 -10.26 9.76
C PRO A 165 -9.36 -10.65 8.30
N PHE A 166 -8.52 -11.52 7.77
CA PHE A 166 -8.61 -11.99 6.38
C PHE A 166 -9.94 -12.68 6.02
N LYS A 167 -10.67 -13.18 7.02
CA LYS A 167 -12.00 -13.80 6.84
C LYS A 167 -13.08 -12.77 6.48
N THR A 168 -12.80 -11.48 6.65
CA THR A 168 -13.69 -10.40 6.26
C THR A 168 -13.86 -10.40 4.74
N ASN A 169 -15.10 -10.28 4.27
CA ASN A 169 -15.36 -10.23 2.84
C ASN A 169 -14.64 -9.03 2.21
N LEU A 170 -13.73 -9.31 1.28
CA LEU A 170 -12.90 -8.30 0.62
C LEU A 170 -13.72 -7.23 -0.09
N PHE A 171 -14.89 -7.59 -0.63
CA PHE A 171 -15.74 -6.72 -1.42
C PHE A 171 -16.92 -6.11 -0.66
N ASP A 172 -17.03 -6.37 0.65
CA ASP A 172 -18.06 -5.78 1.50
C ASP A 172 -17.67 -4.34 1.90
N ASP A 173 -18.42 -3.36 1.44
CA ASP A 173 -18.24 -1.94 1.75
C ASP A 173 -18.58 -1.59 3.20
N ARG A 174 -19.34 -2.46 3.89
CA ARG A 174 -19.73 -2.34 5.30
C ARG A 174 -18.87 -3.18 6.24
N ALA A 175 -17.78 -3.74 5.74
CA ALA A 175 -16.89 -4.56 6.53
C ALA A 175 -16.45 -3.84 7.82
N LEU A 176 -16.62 -4.49 8.96
CA LEU A 176 -16.18 -3.97 10.25
C LEU A 176 -14.65 -3.98 10.31
N THR A 177 -14.08 -2.80 10.48
CA THR A 177 -12.64 -2.61 10.58
C THR A 177 -12.28 -1.87 11.85
N VAL A 178 -11.08 -2.10 12.38
CA VAL A 178 -10.56 -1.39 13.56
C VAL A 178 -9.44 -0.43 13.17
N PRO A 179 -9.28 0.73 13.85
CA PRO A 179 -8.18 1.65 13.59
C PRO A 179 -6.83 1.03 13.97
N VAL A 180 -5.77 1.42 13.27
CA VAL A 180 -4.41 0.88 13.42
C VAL A 180 -3.41 1.92 13.89
N LEU A 181 -3.62 3.18 13.53
CA LEU A 181 -2.83 4.30 14.04
C LEU A 181 -3.47 4.84 15.32
N ASP A 182 -2.66 5.46 16.14
CA ASP A 182 -3.16 6.19 17.31
C ASP A 182 -4.09 7.33 16.87
N GLU A 183 -4.97 7.76 17.78
CA GLU A 183 -5.88 8.86 17.50
C GLU A 183 -5.10 10.13 17.12
N GLY A 184 -5.49 10.73 16.01
CA GLY A 184 -4.83 11.96 15.53
C GLY A 184 -3.57 11.73 14.69
N GLU A 185 -3.23 10.50 14.30
CA GLU A 185 -2.07 10.19 13.48
C GLU A 185 -2.39 9.98 11.99
N ALA A 186 -1.39 10.25 11.15
CA ALA A 186 -1.36 9.96 9.71
C ALA A 186 0.04 9.52 9.27
N VAL A 187 0.12 8.85 8.12
CA VAL A 187 1.39 8.45 7.51
C VAL A 187 1.73 9.36 6.33
N LEU A 188 2.83 10.08 6.43
CA LEU A 188 3.44 10.80 5.30
C LEU A 188 4.45 9.88 4.62
N GLU A 189 4.34 9.71 3.31
CA GLU A 189 5.32 9.00 2.49
C GLU A 189 5.83 9.92 1.37
N VAL A 190 7.14 10.05 1.25
CA VAL A 190 7.81 10.84 0.20
C VAL A 190 8.66 9.91 -0.64
N LYS A 191 8.38 9.86 -1.93
CA LYS A 191 9.16 9.12 -2.94
C LYS A 191 9.76 10.06 -3.95
N TYR A 192 11.01 9.84 -4.31
CA TYR A 192 11.72 10.63 -5.33
C TYR A 192 12.88 9.82 -5.90
N ASP A 193 13.28 10.14 -7.10
CA ASP A 193 14.50 9.62 -7.72
C ASP A 193 15.71 10.42 -7.20
N ALA A 194 16.87 10.24 -7.65
CA ALA A 194 18.17 10.83 -7.28
C ALA A 194 18.18 11.95 -6.21
N PHE A 195 17.29 12.97 -6.30
CA PHE A 195 17.24 14.10 -5.36
C PHE A 195 15.81 14.62 -5.16
N LEU A 196 15.57 15.21 -3.97
CA LEU A 196 14.33 15.91 -3.65
C LEU A 196 14.48 17.40 -4.00
N PRO A 197 13.72 17.94 -4.99
CA PRO A 197 13.81 19.32 -5.40
C PRO A 197 13.60 20.31 -4.25
N ALA A 198 14.38 21.41 -4.23
CA ALA A 198 14.34 22.40 -3.15
C ALA A 198 12.93 22.97 -2.86
N PRO A 199 12.09 23.29 -3.86
CA PRO A 199 10.73 23.77 -3.58
C PRO A 199 9.88 22.74 -2.83
N VAL A 200 9.97 21.44 -3.20
CA VAL A 200 9.24 20.38 -2.49
C VAL A 200 9.79 20.18 -1.08
N ARG A 201 11.11 20.24 -0.92
CA ARG A 201 11.76 20.15 0.39
C ARG A 201 11.27 21.26 1.33
N ALA A 202 11.19 22.51 0.85
CA ALA A 202 10.70 23.64 1.63
C ALA A 202 9.26 23.46 2.11
N LEU A 203 8.37 22.87 1.28
CA LEU A 203 7.00 22.57 1.69
C LEU A 203 6.92 21.52 2.82
N LEU A 204 7.90 20.63 2.87
CA LEU A 204 7.99 19.58 3.91
C LEU A 204 8.70 20.03 5.18
N GLU A 205 9.27 21.24 5.20
CA GLU A 205 9.86 21.83 6.40
C GLU A 205 8.78 22.23 7.42
N GLY A 206 9.12 22.12 8.70
CA GLY A 206 8.22 22.45 9.81
C GLY A 206 7.18 21.36 10.14
N VAL A 207 7.21 20.20 9.47
CA VAL A 207 6.47 19.02 9.91
C VAL A 207 7.35 18.27 10.91
N THR A 208 6.77 17.87 12.05
CA THR A 208 7.45 17.05 13.06
C THR A 208 7.82 15.69 12.43
N LYS A 209 9.11 15.46 12.23
CA LYS A 209 9.57 14.31 11.43
C LYS A 209 10.04 13.16 12.31
N GLN A 210 9.12 12.40 12.85
CA GLN A 210 9.46 11.10 13.39
C GLN A 210 9.59 10.10 12.24
N ARG A 211 10.82 9.95 11.74
CA ARG A 211 11.11 8.98 10.68
C ARG A 211 10.82 7.57 11.17
N CYS A 212 10.07 6.81 10.39
CA CYS A 212 9.65 5.49 10.77
C CYS A 212 9.74 4.50 9.59
N ALA A 213 9.95 3.24 9.90
CA ALA A 213 9.93 2.16 8.92
C ALA A 213 8.53 1.54 8.77
N VAL A 214 7.47 2.37 8.85
CA VAL A 214 6.08 1.91 8.85
C VAL A 214 5.80 1.00 7.67
N SER A 215 5.36 -0.19 7.97
CA SER A 215 4.72 -1.10 7.02
C SER A 215 3.26 -1.25 7.43
N LYS A 216 2.34 -0.81 6.57
CA LYS A 216 0.90 -0.96 6.84
C LYS A 216 0.52 -2.42 7.11
N TYR A 217 1.13 -3.34 6.37
CA TYR A 217 0.92 -4.78 6.57
C TYR A 217 1.26 -5.22 8.00
N THR A 218 2.49 -4.92 8.47
CA THR A 218 2.90 -5.37 9.82
C THR A 218 2.09 -4.68 10.91
N LYS A 219 1.88 -3.36 10.84
CA LYS A 219 1.05 -2.64 11.81
C LYS A 219 -0.39 -3.16 11.87
N CYS A 220 -0.97 -3.53 10.73
CA CYS A 220 -2.32 -4.08 10.68
C CYS A 220 -2.38 -5.51 11.26
N LEU A 221 -1.35 -6.30 11.08
CA LEU A 221 -1.28 -7.64 11.67
C LEU A 221 -1.07 -7.56 13.19
N ASP A 222 -0.19 -6.67 13.66
CA ASP A 222 0.07 -6.44 15.10
C ASP A 222 -1.19 -6.12 15.91
N ILE A 223 -2.23 -5.54 15.29
CA ILE A 223 -3.51 -5.21 15.95
C ILE A 223 -4.44 -6.42 16.07
N LEU A 224 -4.24 -7.44 15.22
CA LEU A 224 -5.15 -8.60 15.14
C LEU A 224 -4.60 -9.83 15.91
N GLU A 225 -3.34 -9.80 16.30
CA GLU A 225 -2.70 -10.80 17.19
C GLU A 225 -2.91 -10.43 18.68
#